data_4540e27bd28192140615817cc94a5cb9
#
_entry.id   4540e27bd28192140615817cc94a5cb9
#
_cell.length_a   1.000
_cell.length_b   1.000
_cell.length_c   1.000
_cell.angle_alpha   90.00
_cell.angle_beta   90.00
_cell.angle_gamma   90.00
#
_symmetry.space_group_name_H-M   'P 1'
#
loop_
_entity.id
_entity.type
_entity.pdbx_description
1 polymer ?
#
loop_
_entity_poly.entity_id
_entity_poly.type
_entity_poly.pdbx_seq_one_letter_code
_entity_poly.pdbx_strand_id
1 'polypeptide(L)'
;MQRRVARLGASEGGRREALSLARQLAMLSYRTPEEFAERFDAPVQWQDGNARFASEDYLDACGSNYVARTPLTAFLRLSESIDVHAVAPESVAVPTTLVAIDEDRLVPRHTLVELAERLPVLRRLHLLRSRYGHDAFLKEEDAIADIIRTALADVLTGVSA
;
A
#
# COMPACT_ATOMS: atom_id res chain seq x y z
N MET A 1 -8.26 -11.95 -0.71
CA MET A 1 -9.60 -11.69 -0.12
C MET A 1 -10.36 -10.59 -0.86
N GLN A 2 -9.79 -9.43 -1.15
CA GLN A 2 -10.44 -8.28 -1.82
C GLN A 2 -11.15 -8.64 -3.13
N ARG A 3 -10.52 -9.40 -4.05
CA ARG A 3 -11.16 -9.86 -5.30
C ARG A 3 -12.41 -10.71 -5.07
N ARG A 4 -12.43 -11.50 -4.00
CA ARG A 4 -13.61 -12.32 -3.65
C ARG A 4 -14.76 -11.41 -3.22
N VAL A 5 -14.50 -10.42 -2.39
CA VAL A 5 -15.49 -9.40 -1.98
C VAL A 5 -16.02 -8.65 -3.20
N ALA A 6 -15.13 -8.16 -4.06
CA ALA A 6 -15.50 -7.41 -5.27
C ALA A 6 -16.39 -8.22 -6.25
N ARG A 7 -16.35 -9.56 -6.19
CA ARG A 7 -17.19 -10.45 -7.01
C ARG A 7 -18.56 -10.76 -6.40
N LEU A 8 -18.86 -10.35 -5.17
CA LEU A 8 -20.11 -10.68 -4.50
C LEU A 8 -21.33 -9.93 -5.05
N GLY A 9 -21.14 -8.79 -5.69
CA GLY A 9 -22.22 -7.99 -6.24
C GLY A 9 -22.87 -8.65 -7.47
N ALA A 10 -24.12 -9.09 -7.37
CA ALA A 10 -24.86 -9.71 -8.48
C ALA A 10 -25.40 -8.67 -9.47
N SER A 11 -25.86 -7.51 -9.00
CA SER A 11 -26.33 -6.37 -9.80
C SER A 11 -25.22 -5.35 -10.04
N GLU A 12 -25.46 -4.38 -10.93
CA GLU A 12 -24.49 -3.29 -11.18
C GLU A 12 -24.27 -2.45 -9.92
N GLY A 13 -25.31 -2.10 -9.19
CA GLY A 13 -25.21 -1.38 -7.91
C GLY A 13 -24.47 -2.21 -6.87
N GLY A 14 -24.81 -3.48 -6.72
CA GLY A 14 -24.11 -4.41 -5.82
C GLY A 14 -22.64 -4.60 -6.18
N ARG A 15 -22.26 -4.57 -7.46
CA ARG A 15 -20.86 -4.61 -7.89
C ARG A 15 -20.07 -3.38 -7.47
N ARG A 16 -20.67 -2.20 -7.55
CA ARG A 16 -20.05 -0.96 -7.09
C ARG A 16 -19.85 -0.97 -5.58
N GLU A 17 -20.83 -1.39 -4.83
CA GLU A 17 -20.75 -1.55 -3.37
C GLU A 17 -19.69 -2.57 -2.96
N ALA A 18 -19.69 -3.74 -3.59
CA ALA A 18 -18.68 -4.78 -3.34
C ALA A 18 -17.24 -4.30 -3.64
N LEU A 19 -17.04 -3.53 -4.72
CA LEU A 19 -15.74 -2.92 -5.02
C LEU A 19 -15.36 -1.85 -3.99
N SER A 20 -16.32 -1.04 -3.52
CA SER A 20 -16.13 -0.08 -2.43
C SER A 20 -15.66 -0.78 -1.16
N LEU A 21 -16.34 -1.85 -0.73
CA LEU A 21 -15.94 -2.66 0.42
C LEU A 21 -14.55 -3.29 0.25
N ALA A 22 -14.23 -3.78 -0.94
CA ALA A 22 -12.89 -4.31 -1.24
C ALA A 22 -11.80 -3.25 -1.05
N ARG A 23 -12.07 -1.98 -1.43
CA ARG A 23 -11.16 -0.86 -1.20
C ARG A 23 -11.05 -0.50 0.28
N GLN A 24 -12.15 -0.48 1.01
CA GLN A 24 -12.16 -0.22 2.46
C GLN A 24 -11.28 -1.23 3.21
N LEU A 25 -11.39 -2.53 2.87
CA LEU A 25 -10.52 -3.58 3.41
C LEU A 25 -9.03 -3.35 3.10
N ALA A 26 -8.71 -2.84 1.91
CA ALA A 26 -7.34 -2.46 1.56
C ALA A 26 -6.85 -1.32 2.47
N MET A 27 -7.65 -0.28 2.66
CA MET A 27 -7.27 0.88 3.49
C MET A 27 -6.98 0.49 4.94
N LEU A 28 -7.70 -0.49 5.51
CA LEU A 28 -7.42 -1.01 6.85
C LEU A 28 -6.07 -1.73 6.93
N SER A 29 -5.59 -2.31 5.84
CA SER A 29 -4.31 -3.03 5.81
C SER A 29 -3.10 -2.13 5.50
N TYR A 30 -3.32 -0.92 4.94
CA TYR A 30 -2.23 -0.02 4.56
C TYR A 30 -1.69 0.81 5.73
N ARG A 31 -2.51 1.04 6.73
CA ARG A 31 -2.21 1.90 7.87
C ARG A 31 -1.91 1.11 9.13
N THR A 32 -1.17 1.72 10.04
CA THR A 32 -0.98 1.14 11.37
C THR A 32 -2.20 1.38 12.26
N PRO A 33 -2.48 0.52 13.25
CA PRO A 33 -3.54 0.75 14.23
C PRO A 33 -3.35 2.05 15.01
N GLU A 34 -2.10 2.40 15.29
CA GLU A 34 -1.72 3.61 16.02
C GLU A 34 -2.11 4.87 15.25
N GLU A 35 -1.83 4.90 13.94
CA GLU A 35 -2.26 6.02 13.07
C GLU A 35 -3.77 6.11 12.98
N PHE A 36 -4.48 4.97 12.90
CA PHE A 36 -5.93 4.94 12.89
C PHE A 36 -6.52 5.44 14.20
N ALA A 37 -5.99 4.98 15.34
CA ALA A 37 -6.47 5.39 16.65
C ALA A 37 -6.32 6.90 16.86
N GLU A 38 -5.16 7.47 16.53
CA GLU A 38 -4.93 8.90 16.67
C GLU A 38 -5.77 9.74 15.70
N ARG A 39 -5.88 9.29 14.44
CA ARG A 39 -6.60 10.03 13.40
C ARG A 39 -8.11 10.08 13.63
N PHE A 40 -8.68 9.02 14.19
CA PHE A 40 -10.13 8.87 14.39
C PHE A 40 -10.53 8.88 15.88
N ASP A 41 -9.70 9.50 16.73
CA ASP A 41 -10.02 9.76 18.13
C ASP A 41 -11.07 10.88 18.22
N ALA A 42 -12.31 10.51 17.92
CA ALA A 42 -13.46 11.40 17.93
C ALA A 42 -14.64 10.73 18.65
N PRO A 43 -15.50 11.52 19.31
CA PRO A 43 -16.71 10.99 19.93
C PRO A 43 -17.62 10.27 18.94
N VAL A 44 -18.21 9.17 19.40
CA VAL A 44 -19.22 8.43 18.63
C VAL A 44 -20.40 9.34 18.30
N GLN A 45 -20.81 9.37 17.05
CA GLN A 45 -22.03 10.03 16.60
C GLN A 45 -23.18 9.03 16.57
N TRP A 46 -24.39 9.47 16.88
CA TRP A 46 -25.60 8.65 16.84
C TRP A 46 -26.50 9.13 15.69
N GLN A 47 -26.76 8.24 14.74
CA GLN A 47 -27.65 8.49 13.60
C GLN A 47 -28.74 7.42 13.58
N ASP A 48 -29.99 7.81 13.65
CA ASP A 48 -31.16 6.89 13.63
C ASP A 48 -31.06 5.73 14.63
N GLY A 49 -30.48 5.99 15.81
CA GLY A 49 -30.28 4.99 16.86
C GLY A 49 -29.06 4.07 16.66
N ASN A 50 -28.27 4.27 15.62
CA ASN A 50 -27.05 3.52 15.34
C ASN A 50 -25.80 4.35 15.66
N ALA A 51 -24.79 3.70 16.23
CA ALA A 51 -23.48 4.30 16.43
C ALA A 51 -22.75 4.49 15.10
N ARG A 52 -22.20 5.67 14.85
CA ARG A 52 -21.39 6.01 13.68
C ARG A 52 -20.04 6.54 14.12
N PHE A 53 -18.97 6.01 13.51
CA PHE A 53 -17.59 6.34 13.83
C PHE A 53 -16.93 7.12 12.68
N ALA A 54 -16.04 8.05 13.00
CA ALA A 54 -15.30 8.84 12.00
C ALA A 54 -14.47 7.96 11.04
N SER A 55 -14.02 6.81 11.50
CA SER A 55 -13.32 5.81 10.67
C SER A 55 -14.22 5.20 9.59
N GLU A 56 -15.52 5.03 9.86
CA GLU A 56 -16.48 4.54 8.86
C GLU A 56 -16.69 5.56 7.75
N ASP A 57 -16.84 6.84 8.10
CA ASP A 57 -16.98 7.92 7.12
C ASP A 57 -15.76 8.03 6.21
N TYR A 58 -14.58 7.89 6.78
CA TYR A 58 -13.33 7.85 6.02
C TYR A 58 -13.28 6.66 5.06
N LEU A 59 -13.60 5.46 5.53
CA LEU A 59 -13.59 4.25 4.71
C LEU A 59 -14.61 4.31 3.58
N ASP A 60 -15.82 4.81 3.87
CA ASP A 60 -16.88 5.04 2.88
C ASP A 60 -16.44 6.03 1.80
N ALA A 61 -15.81 7.14 2.19
CA ALA A 61 -15.26 8.12 1.26
C ALA A 61 -14.15 7.51 0.39
N CYS A 62 -13.25 6.72 0.97
CA CYS A 62 -12.20 6.01 0.23
C CYS A 62 -12.78 5.02 -0.78
N GLY A 63 -13.79 4.25 -0.38
CA GLY A 63 -14.47 3.30 -1.25
C GLY A 63 -15.19 3.98 -2.40
N SER A 64 -16.00 5.00 -2.11
CA SER A 64 -16.76 5.77 -3.09
C SER A 64 -15.87 6.46 -4.13
N ASN A 65 -14.81 7.13 -3.68
CA ASN A 65 -13.83 7.78 -4.55
C ASN A 65 -13.10 6.77 -5.45
N TYR A 66 -12.82 5.57 -4.94
CA TYR A 66 -12.17 4.52 -5.73
C TYR A 66 -13.09 4.00 -6.84
N VAL A 67 -14.34 3.69 -6.51
CA VAL A 67 -15.35 3.20 -7.45
C VAL A 67 -15.65 4.20 -8.55
N ALA A 68 -15.60 5.50 -8.26
CA ALA A 68 -15.81 6.55 -9.26
C ALA A 68 -14.75 6.54 -10.38
N ARG A 69 -13.55 6.02 -10.10
CA ARG A 69 -12.39 6.07 -11.00
C ARG A 69 -11.94 4.71 -11.52
N THR A 70 -12.41 3.62 -10.91
CA THR A 70 -11.87 2.29 -11.18
C THR A 70 -13.00 1.33 -11.57
N PRO A 71 -13.07 0.90 -12.83
CA PRO A 71 -14.00 -0.16 -13.23
C PRO A 71 -13.66 -1.48 -12.52
N LEU A 72 -14.69 -2.25 -12.13
CA LEU A 72 -14.51 -3.55 -11.48
C LEU A 72 -13.59 -4.49 -12.29
N THR A 73 -13.74 -4.51 -13.61
CA THR A 73 -12.92 -5.35 -14.48
C THR A 73 -11.43 -4.95 -14.39
N ALA A 74 -11.13 -3.65 -14.38
CA ALA A 74 -9.75 -3.17 -14.22
C ALA A 74 -9.17 -3.58 -12.87
N PHE A 75 -9.93 -3.41 -11.78
CA PHE A 75 -9.52 -3.86 -10.44
C PHE A 75 -9.19 -5.36 -10.42
N LEU A 76 -10.09 -6.20 -10.97
CA LEU A 76 -9.89 -7.64 -10.98
C LEU A 76 -8.65 -8.04 -11.77
N ARG A 77 -8.47 -7.49 -12.98
CA ARG A 77 -7.33 -7.82 -13.85
C ARG A 77 -6.00 -7.32 -13.29
N LEU A 78 -5.94 -6.10 -12.78
CA LEU A 78 -4.73 -5.57 -12.15
C LEU A 78 -4.36 -6.38 -10.89
N SER A 79 -5.33 -6.69 -10.04
CA SER A 79 -5.09 -7.52 -8.86
C SER A 79 -4.63 -8.95 -9.21
N GLU A 80 -5.18 -9.55 -10.27
CA GLU A 80 -4.73 -10.85 -10.78
C GLU A 80 -3.29 -10.77 -11.33
N SER A 81 -2.99 -9.72 -12.10
CA SER A 81 -1.65 -9.48 -12.67
C SER A 81 -0.59 -9.37 -11.56
N ILE A 82 -0.89 -8.64 -10.48
CA ILE A 82 0.03 -8.50 -9.35
C ILE A 82 0.28 -9.87 -8.68
N ASP A 83 -0.79 -10.65 -8.45
CA ASP A 83 -0.67 -11.94 -7.74
C ASP A 83 0.07 -13.02 -8.53
N VAL A 84 0.06 -12.95 -9.86
CA VAL A 84 0.81 -13.88 -10.73
C VAL A 84 2.18 -13.36 -11.15
N HIS A 85 2.49 -12.11 -10.78
CA HIS A 85 3.79 -11.52 -11.06
C HIS A 85 4.88 -12.25 -10.27
N ALA A 86 5.88 -12.77 -10.98
CA ALA A 86 7.02 -13.44 -10.38
C ALA A 86 8.30 -13.09 -11.15
N VAL A 87 9.27 -12.57 -10.43
CA VAL A 87 10.61 -12.29 -10.95
C VAL A 87 11.62 -12.99 -10.06
N ALA A 88 12.59 -13.67 -10.64
CA ALA A 88 13.73 -14.18 -9.90
C ALA A 88 14.65 -12.99 -9.55
N PRO A 89 14.87 -12.66 -8.27
CA PRO A 89 15.71 -11.52 -7.89
C PRO A 89 17.11 -11.60 -8.49
N GLU A 90 17.65 -12.79 -8.67
CA GLU A 90 18.96 -13.06 -9.25
C GLU A 90 19.07 -12.63 -10.72
N SER A 91 17.95 -12.45 -11.41
CA SER A 91 17.93 -11.96 -12.79
C SER A 91 17.94 -10.42 -12.91
N VAL A 92 17.83 -9.69 -11.81
CA VAL A 92 17.82 -8.23 -11.80
C VAL A 92 19.25 -7.70 -11.86
N ALA A 93 19.73 -7.45 -13.08
CA ALA A 93 21.11 -7.04 -13.33
C ALA A 93 21.37 -5.53 -13.17
N VAL A 94 20.35 -4.74 -12.85
CA VAL A 94 20.49 -3.29 -12.68
C VAL A 94 20.82 -2.92 -11.22
N PRO A 95 21.59 -1.84 -11.00
CA PRO A 95 21.84 -1.34 -9.65
C PRO A 95 20.52 -1.02 -8.95
N THR A 96 20.30 -1.62 -7.79
CA THR A 96 19.01 -1.54 -7.08
C THR A 96 19.19 -0.98 -5.69
N THR A 97 18.39 0.03 -5.34
CA THR A 97 18.23 0.54 -3.97
C THR A 97 16.86 0.12 -3.46
N LEU A 98 16.81 -0.45 -2.27
CA LEU A 98 15.60 -0.89 -1.59
C LEU A 98 15.28 0.01 -0.42
N VAL A 99 13.97 0.18 -0.14
CA VAL A 99 13.47 0.86 1.06
C VAL A 99 12.49 -0.08 1.75
N ALA A 100 12.78 -0.47 2.98
CA ALA A 100 11.90 -1.26 3.82
C ALA A 100 11.33 -0.38 4.94
N ILE A 101 10.04 -0.51 5.19
CA ILE A 101 9.34 0.18 6.28
C ILE A 101 9.09 -0.82 7.40
N ASP A 102 9.55 -0.51 8.62
CA ASP A 102 9.46 -1.45 9.75
C ASP A 102 8.02 -1.80 10.12
N GLU A 103 7.10 -0.84 9.99
CA GLU A 103 5.69 -0.99 10.33
C GLU A 103 4.81 -1.46 9.15
N ASP A 104 5.41 -1.76 7.98
CA ASP A 104 4.65 -2.27 6.83
C ASP A 104 4.22 -3.72 7.06
N ARG A 105 2.90 -3.94 7.08
CA ARG A 105 2.30 -5.27 7.26
C ARG A 105 2.02 -6.00 5.95
N LEU A 106 2.00 -5.30 4.84
CA LEU A 106 1.78 -5.89 3.51
C LEU A 106 3.09 -6.40 2.91
N VAL A 107 4.17 -5.64 3.11
CA VAL A 107 5.52 -6.02 2.70
C VAL A 107 6.42 -5.99 3.94
N PRO A 108 6.38 -7.04 4.77
CA PRO A 108 7.16 -7.08 6.01
C PRO A 108 8.65 -6.94 5.73
N ARG A 109 9.35 -6.24 6.64
CA ARG A 109 10.78 -5.95 6.53
C ARG A 109 11.62 -7.16 6.14
N HIS A 110 11.35 -8.35 6.73
CA HIS A 110 12.15 -9.55 6.45
C HIS A 110 12.11 -9.93 4.96
N THR A 111 11.00 -9.72 4.25
CA THR A 111 10.90 -10.03 2.82
C THR A 111 11.80 -9.11 1.98
N LEU A 112 11.99 -7.85 2.39
CA LEU A 112 12.92 -6.91 1.74
C LEU A 112 14.38 -7.26 2.06
N VAL A 113 14.66 -7.76 3.26
CA VAL A 113 15.99 -8.26 3.63
C VAL A 113 16.35 -9.49 2.79
N GLU A 114 15.46 -10.48 2.71
CA GLU A 114 15.64 -11.66 1.84
C GLU A 114 15.81 -11.28 0.36
N LEU A 115 15.06 -10.30 -0.13
CA LEU A 115 15.22 -9.77 -1.47
C LEU A 115 16.60 -9.14 -1.67
N ALA A 116 17.05 -8.35 -0.69
CA ALA A 116 18.37 -7.70 -0.71
C ALA A 116 19.52 -8.70 -0.81
N GLU A 117 19.42 -9.84 -0.10
CA GLU A 117 20.42 -10.92 -0.12
C GLU A 117 20.51 -11.63 -1.48
N ARG A 118 19.43 -11.61 -2.26
CA ARG A 118 19.33 -12.29 -3.56
C ARG A 118 19.59 -11.38 -4.76
N LEU A 119 19.65 -10.07 -4.58
CA LEU A 119 19.92 -9.13 -5.65
C LEU A 119 21.42 -9.10 -5.99
N PRO A 120 21.84 -9.38 -7.25
CA PRO A 120 23.26 -9.42 -7.62
C PRO A 120 23.92 -8.03 -7.59
N VAL A 121 23.14 -6.96 -7.77
CA VAL A 121 23.65 -5.57 -7.79
C VAL A 121 22.86 -4.70 -6.83
N LEU A 122 22.80 -5.12 -5.57
CA LEU A 122 22.23 -4.29 -4.51
C LEU A 122 23.18 -3.11 -4.21
N ARG A 123 22.68 -1.89 -4.30
CA ARG A 123 23.40 -0.67 -3.90
C ARG A 123 23.20 -0.38 -2.42
N ARG A 124 21.96 -0.37 -1.98
CA ARG A 124 21.62 -0.04 -0.58
C ARG A 124 20.24 -0.61 -0.20
N LEU A 125 20.12 -0.99 1.06
CA LEU A 125 18.84 -1.24 1.72
C LEU A 125 18.66 -0.18 2.80
N HIS A 126 17.68 0.69 2.64
CA HIS A 126 17.26 1.66 3.65
C HIS A 126 16.18 1.04 4.55
N LEU A 127 16.33 1.23 5.85
CA LEU A 127 15.32 0.85 6.83
C LEU A 127 14.73 2.13 7.41
N LEU A 128 13.44 2.35 7.20
CA LEU A 128 12.70 3.49 7.71
C LEU A 128 11.67 3.02 8.73
N ARG A 129 11.45 3.85 9.73
CA ARG A 129 10.32 3.72 10.65
C ARG A 129 9.26 4.74 10.31
N SER A 130 8.01 4.31 10.20
CA SER A 130 6.91 5.20 9.90
C SER A 130 5.59 4.69 10.44
N ARG A 131 4.92 5.54 11.20
CA ARG A 131 3.55 5.30 11.67
C ARG A 131 2.53 5.07 10.55
N TYR A 132 2.86 5.43 9.32
CA TYR A 132 1.95 5.29 8.17
C TYR A 132 1.97 3.88 7.54
N GLY A 133 2.82 2.96 8.03
CA GLY A 133 2.89 1.60 7.53
C GLY A 133 3.18 1.53 6.03
N HIS A 134 2.35 0.79 5.27
CA HIS A 134 2.55 0.64 3.83
C HIS A 134 2.48 1.97 3.06
N ASP A 135 1.72 2.94 3.53
CA ASP A 135 1.60 4.26 2.88
C ASP A 135 2.80 5.20 3.16
N ALA A 136 3.82 4.75 3.91
CA ALA A 136 4.98 5.57 4.26
C ALA A 136 5.66 6.19 3.05
N PHE A 137 5.74 5.48 1.91
CA PHE A 137 6.35 6.01 0.68
C PHE A 137 5.62 7.22 0.09
N LEU A 138 4.36 7.45 0.48
CA LEU A 138 3.55 8.62 0.10
C LEU A 138 3.50 9.68 1.20
N LYS A 139 3.93 9.37 2.41
CA LYS A 139 3.76 10.23 3.59
C LYS A 139 5.07 10.76 4.15
N GLU A 140 6.13 10.00 4.02
CA GLU A 140 7.48 10.39 4.42
C GLU A 140 8.22 11.04 3.23
N GLU A 141 7.61 12.11 2.67
CA GLU A 141 8.02 12.72 1.41
C GLU A 141 9.49 13.15 1.42
N ASP A 142 9.95 13.81 2.49
CA ASP A 142 11.32 14.28 2.59
C ASP A 142 12.34 13.14 2.65
N ALA A 143 12.07 12.12 3.49
CA ALA A 143 12.94 10.95 3.62
C ALA A 143 13.04 10.16 2.31
N ILE A 144 11.91 9.95 1.64
CA ILE A 144 11.87 9.26 0.35
C ILE A 144 12.55 10.08 -0.74
N ALA A 145 12.32 11.39 -0.79
CA ALA A 145 12.97 12.28 -1.75
C ALA A 145 14.51 12.30 -1.57
N ASP A 146 15.00 12.29 -0.34
CA ASP A 146 16.45 12.22 -0.05
C ASP A 146 17.07 10.91 -0.52
N ILE A 147 16.38 9.79 -0.30
CA ILE A 147 16.83 8.48 -0.78
C ILE A 147 16.88 8.46 -2.31
N ILE A 148 15.83 8.96 -2.98
CA ILE A 148 15.78 9.02 -4.45
C ILE A 148 16.92 9.91 -4.97
N ARG A 149 17.12 11.10 -4.41
CA ARG A 149 18.21 12.01 -4.82
C ARG A 149 19.57 11.35 -4.70
N THR A 150 19.82 10.67 -3.60
CA THR A 150 21.08 9.94 -3.36
C THR A 150 21.26 8.83 -4.37
N ALA A 151 20.24 7.98 -4.59
CA ALA A 151 20.31 6.89 -5.54
C ALA A 151 20.57 7.36 -6.98
N LEU A 152 19.95 8.48 -7.40
CA LEU A 152 20.18 9.08 -8.71
C LEU A 152 21.59 9.70 -8.83
N ALA A 153 22.09 10.36 -7.80
CA ALA A 153 23.45 10.91 -7.79
C ALA A 153 24.50 9.81 -7.94
N ASP A 154 24.33 8.67 -7.23
CA ASP A 154 25.22 7.52 -7.33
C ASP A 154 25.28 6.94 -8.76
N VAL A 155 24.16 6.96 -9.48
CA VAL A 155 24.11 6.54 -10.89
C VAL A 155 24.84 7.53 -11.81
N LEU A 156 24.65 8.84 -11.60
CA LEU A 156 25.23 9.88 -12.45
C LEU A 156 26.74 10.03 -12.26
N THR A 157 27.24 9.77 -11.05
CA THR A 157 28.68 9.88 -10.73
C THR A 157 29.48 8.63 -11.07
N GLY A 158 28.83 7.56 -11.50
CA GLY A 158 29.51 6.32 -11.89
C GLY A 158 30.26 5.63 -10.76
N VAL A 159 29.91 5.92 -9.50
CA VAL A 159 30.55 5.30 -8.34
C VAL A 159 30.19 3.81 -8.34
N SER A 160 31.05 3.01 -8.98
CA SER A 160 31.11 1.59 -8.78
C SER A 160 31.64 1.31 -7.38
N ALA A 161 30.87 0.58 -6.59
CA ALA A 161 31.37 0.01 -5.35
C ALA A 161 32.34 -1.12 -5.62
#